data_5b5185eda09044e18bccb72529762987
#
_entry.id   5b5185eda09044e18bccb72529762987
#
_cell.length_a   1.000
_cell.length_b   1.000
_cell.length_c   1.000
_cell.angle_alpha   90.00
_cell.angle_beta   90.00
_cell.angle_gamma   90.00
#
_symmetry.space_group_name_H-M   'P 1'
#
loop_
_entity.id
_entity.type
_entity.pdbx_description
1 polymer ?
#
loop_
_entity_poly.entity_id
_entity_poly.type
_entity_poly.pdbx_seq_one_letter_code
_entity_poly.pdbx_strand_id
1 'polypeptide(L)'
;MVKRLGGIRRKTRYKFRKEKRSRGKISLSRYFQSFVKGDRVYLDVEPSVQKGMYHPRFMGKSGIVRSMRGRCYEVLINDLGKEKTLVVHPVHMRKAR
;
A
#
# COMPACT_ATOMS: atom_id res chain seq x y z
N MET A 1 -20.28 -15.85 24.31
CA MET A 1 -20.30 -15.89 22.85
C MET A 1 -18.97 -15.41 22.29
N VAL A 2 -18.34 -16.20 21.49
CA VAL A 2 -17.04 -15.86 20.91
C VAL A 2 -17.23 -15.08 19.62
N LYS A 3 -16.74 -13.84 19.58
CA LYS A 3 -16.72 -13.05 18.34
C LYS A 3 -15.44 -13.36 17.59
N ARG A 4 -15.56 -13.72 16.33
CA ARG A 4 -14.40 -13.86 15.47
C ARG A 4 -14.03 -12.48 14.93
N LEU A 5 -12.91 -11.96 15.41
CA LEU A 5 -12.35 -10.71 14.91
C LEU A 5 -11.35 -11.06 13.81
N GLY A 6 -11.57 -10.56 12.62
CA GLY A 6 -10.61 -10.70 11.54
C GLY A 6 -9.39 -9.81 11.77
N GLY A 7 -8.30 -10.09 11.07
CA GLY A 7 -7.12 -9.23 11.08
C GLY A 7 -7.36 -7.94 10.28
N ILE A 8 -6.27 -7.23 9.95
CA ILE A 8 -6.35 -5.97 9.20
C ILE A 8 -6.95 -6.15 7.79
N ARG A 9 -6.90 -7.37 7.24
CA ARG A 9 -7.47 -7.67 5.93
C ARG A 9 -8.93 -8.11 5.97
N ARG A 10 -9.59 -7.92 7.09
CA ARG A 10 -11.01 -8.24 7.22
C ARG A 10 -11.82 -7.56 6.11
N LYS A 11 -12.75 -8.31 5.50
CA LYS A 11 -13.63 -7.82 4.42
C LYS A 11 -12.88 -7.33 3.17
N THR A 12 -11.72 -7.92 2.86
CA THR A 12 -10.91 -7.49 1.72
C THR A 12 -10.97 -8.43 0.51
N ARG A 13 -11.81 -9.47 0.56
CA ARG A 13 -11.89 -10.46 -0.53
C ARG A 13 -12.08 -9.81 -1.91
N TYR A 14 -12.97 -8.82 -2.00
CA TYR A 14 -13.24 -8.12 -3.26
C TYR A 14 -12.46 -6.84 -3.40
N LYS A 15 -12.17 -6.16 -2.31
CA LYS A 15 -11.46 -4.88 -2.30
C LYS A 15 -10.05 -4.99 -2.89
N PHE A 16 -9.32 -6.07 -2.58
CA PHE A 16 -7.96 -6.32 -3.07
C PHE A 16 -7.92 -7.25 -4.27
N ARG A 17 -9.07 -7.53 -4.85
CA ARG A 17 -9.15 -8.42 -5.99
C ARG A 17 -8.49 -7.81 -7.22
N LYS A 18 -7.65 -8.60 -7.89
CA LYS A 18 -7.03 -8.20 -9.14
C LYS A 18 -7.94 -8.45 -10.33
N GLU A 19 -7.74 -7.69 -11.39
CA GLU A 19 -8.35 -7.96 -12.66
C GLU A 19 -7.90 -9.33 -13.19
N LYS A 20 -8.77 -9.98 -13.96
CA LYS A 20 -8.52 -11.32 -14.49
C LYS A 20 -7.18 -11.42 -15.24
N ARG A 21 -6.81 -10.40 -16.01
CA ARG A 21 -5.56 -10.37 -16.77
C ARG A 21 -4.32 -10.25 -15.90
N SER A 22 -4.45 -9.69 -14.70
CA SER A 22 -3.35 -9.46 -13.77
C SER A 22 -3.17 -10.55 -12.73
N ARG A 23 -4.11 -11.48 -12.63
CA ARG A 23 -4.04 -12.55 -11.64
C ARG A 23 -2.83 -13.45 -11.86
N GLY A 24 -2.16 -13.80 -10.78
CA GLY A 24 -0.98 -14.65 -10.81
C GLY A 24 0.27 -13.97 -11.35
N LYS A 25 0.21 -12.67 -11.60
CA LYS A 25 1.33 -11.91 -12.14
C LYS A 25 1.71 -10.76 -11.22
N ILE A 26 3.01 -10.52 -11.07
CA ILE A 26 3.56 -9.39 -10.33
C ILE A 26 4.45 -8.62 -11.28
N SER A 27 4.25 -7.31 -11.39
CA SER A 27 5.13 -6.46 -12.19
C SER A 27 6.47 -6.30 -11.49
N LEU A 28 7.54 -6.76 -12.10
CA LEU A 28 8.89 -6.59 -11.55
C LEU A 28 9.31 -5.13 -11.50
N SER A 29 8.94 -4.35 -12.50
CA SER A 29 9.19 -2.90 -12.50
C SER A 29 8.56 -2.23 -11.29
N ARG A 30 7.33 -2.59 -11.00
CA ARG A 30 6.60 -2.05 -9.86
C ARG A 30 7.17 -2.54 -8.54
N TYR A 31 7.60 -3.80 -8.48
CA TYR A 31 8.18 -4.39 -7.28
C TYR A 31 9.51 -3.72 -6.91
N PHE A 32 10.32 -3.38 -7.90
CA PHE A 32 11.65 -2.80 -7.70
C PHE A 32 11.72 -1.30 -7.93
N GLN A 33 10.58 -0.62 -8.05
CA GLN A 33 10.62 0.83 -8.23
C GLN A 33 11.22 1.52 -7.01
N SER A 34 11.86 2.65 -7.24
CA SER A 34 12.46 3.44 -6.17
C SER A 34 11.88 4.85 -6.17
N PHE A 35 11.88 5.45 -5.00
CA PHE A 35 11.34 6.79 -4.78
C PHE A 35 12.37 7.64 -4.05
N VAL A 36 12.27 8.94 -4.21
CA VAL A 36 13.10 9.90 -3.47
C VAL A 36 12.22 10.70 -2.52
N LYS A 37 12.86 11.27 -1.49
CA LYS A 37 12.17 12.10 -0.52
C LYS A 37 11.41 13.23 -1.23
N GLY A 38 10.16 13.40 -0.87
CA GLY A 38 9.30 14.41 -1.47
C GLY A 38 8.47 13.94 -2.64
N ASP A 39 8.69 12.72 -3.13
CA ASP A 39 7.86 12.16 -4.19
C ASP A 39 6.42 12.00 -3.74
N ARG A 40 5.50 12.42 -4.60
CA ARG A 40 4.08 12.21 -4.34
C ARG A 40 3.68 10.85 -4.90
N VAL A 41 3.05 10.03 -4.06
CA VAL A 41 2.64 8.67 -4.41
C VAL A 41 1.19 8.43 -4.04
N TYR A 42 0.56 7.45 -4.67
CA TYR A 42 -0.73 6.95 -4.20
C TYR A 42 -0.63 5.46 -3.90
N LEU A 43 -1.49 5.01 -2.99
CA LEU A 43 -1.46 3.65 -2.48
C LEU A 43 -2.37 2.76 -3.34
N ASP A 44 -1.75 1.74 -3.94
CA ASP A 44 -2.45 0.77 -4.79
C ASP A 44 -1.83 -0.59 -4.51
N VAL A 45 -2.51 -1.39 -3.70
CA VAL A 45 -1.98 -2.62 -3.16
C VAL A 45 -1.77 -3.71 -4.22
N GLU A 46 -0.70 -4.47 -4.07
CA GLU A 46 -0.46 -5.72 -4.82
C GLU A 46 -0.79 -6.88 -3.88
N PRO A 47 -1.96 -7.54 -4.02
CA PRO A 47 -2.39 -8.54 -3.06
C PRO A 47 -1.51 -9.80 -3.00
N SER A 48 -0.73 -10.07 -4.03
CA SER A 48 0.20 -11.22 -4.03
C SER A 48 1.39 -11.02 -3.11
N VAL A 49 1.72 -9.79 -2.74
CA VAL A 49 2.80 -9.46 -1.83
C VAL A 49 2.20 -8.93 -0.54
N GLN A 50 2.43 -9.64 0.57
CA GLN A 50 1.84 -9.25 1.85
C GLN A 50 2.78 -8.41 2.72
N LYS A 51 4.07 -8.40 2.41
CA LYS A 51 5.05 -7.61 3.16
C LYS A 51 4.88 -6.13 2.89
N GLY A 52 4.96 -5.32 3.96
CA GLY A 52 4.86 -3.88 3.84
C GLY A 52 3.52 -3.38 3.35
N MET A 53 2.45 -4.15 3.57
CA MET A 53 1.10 -3.78 3.19
C MET A 53 0.48 -2.88 4.25
N TYR A 54 -0.16 -1.80 3.81
CA TYR A 54 -0.88 -0.88 4.68
C TYR A 54 -2.27 -1.41 5.02
N HIS A 55 -2.94 -0.77 5.98
CA HIS A 55 -4.31 -1.11 6.31
C HIS A 55 -5.23 -0.84 5.10
N PRO A 56 -6.18 -1.73 4.79
CA PRO A 56 -7.05 -1.58 3.61
C PRO A 56 -7.78 -0.26 3.48
N ARG A 57 -8.06 0.42 4.59
CA ARG A 57 -8.76 1.72 4.55
C ARG A 57 -7.96 2.81 3.83
N PHE A 58 -6.66 2.64 3.69
CA PHE A 58 -5.80 3.64 3.05
C PHE A 58 -5.62 3.41 1.55
N MET A 59 -6.21 2.35 1.00
CA MET A 59 -6.14 2.07 -0.43
C MET A 59 -6.69 3.24 -1.25
N GLY A 60 -5.93 3.65 -2.27
CA GLY A 60 -6.31 4.78 -3.12
C GLY A 60 -5.95 6.15 -2.57
N LYS A 61 -5.49 6.25 -1.33
CA LYS A 61 -5.05 7.53 -0.77
C LYS A 61 -3.69 7.91 -1.30
N SER A 62 -3.44 9.21 -1.40
CA SER A 62 -2.13 9.73 -1.81
C SER A 62 -1.36 10.23 -0.61
N GLY A 63 -0.05 10.27 -0.76
CA GLY A 63 0.84 10.76 0.28
C GLY A 63 2.16 11.20 -0.29
N ILE A 64 3.07 11.58 0.60
CA ILE A 64 4.40 12.07 0.24
C ILE A 64 5.44 11.16 0.88
N VAL A 65 6.42 10.72 0.09
CA VAL A 65 7.53 9.91 0.58
C VAL A 65 8.41 10.76 1.48
N ARG A 66 8.61 10.32 2.71
CA ARG A 66 9.43 11.02 3.69
C ARG A 66 10.86 10.49 3.74
N SER A 67 11.00 9.18 3.82
CA SER A 67 12.32 8.55 3.92
C SER A 67 12.23 7.08 3.58
N MET A 68 13.39 6.43 3.47
CA MET A 68 13.48 5.00 3.24
C MET A 68 13.72 4.29 4.57
N ARG A 69 13.02 3.18 4.79
CA ARG A 69 13.18 2.38 5.99
C ARG A 69 13.34 0.91 5.59
N GLY A 70 14.58 0.42 5.59
CA GLY A 70 14.87 -0.90 5.05
C GLY A 70 14.55 -0.96 3.56
N ARG A 71 13.73 -1.88 3.14
CA ARG A 71 13.25 -1.98 1.76
C ARG A 71 11.95 -1.23 1.52
N CYS A 72 11.38 -0.68 2.57
CA CYS A 72 10.11 0.04 2.52
C CYS A 72 10.35 1.54 2.60
N TYR A 73 9.29 2.31 2.38
CA TYR A 73 9.34 3.77 2.45
C TYR A 73 8.35 4.27 3.51
N GLU A 74 8.75 5.31 4.21
CA GLU A 74 7.84 6.03 5.10
C GLU A 74 7.05 7.03 4.27
N VAL A 75 5.73 6.90 4.30
CA VAL A 75 4.81 7.74 3.53
C VAL A 75 3.92 8.51 4.48
N LEU A 76 3.90 9.83 4.36
CA LEU A 76 3.00 10.68 5.12
C LEU A 76 1.67 10.78 4.41
N ILE A 77 0.59 10.44 5.09
CA ILE A 77 -0.76 10.58 4.55
C ILE A 77 -1.62 11.40 5.51
N ASN A 78 -2.70 11.96 4.98
CA ASN A 78 -3.70 12.66 5.77
C ASN A 78 -4.93 11.77 5.90
N ASP A 79 -5.24 11.32 7.11
CA ASP A 79 -6.39 10.47 7.40
C ASP A 79 -7.36 11.21 8.31
N LEU A 80 -8.47 11.69 7.73
CA LEU A 80 -9.50 12.43 8.44
C LEU A 80 -8.95 13.66 9.18
N GLY A 81 -8.07 14.40 8.52
CA GLY A 81 -7.45 15.60 9.08
C GLY A 81 -6.25 15.34 9.99
N LYS A 82 -5.87 14.08 10.17
CA LYS A 82 -4.72 13.71 11.00
C LYS A 82 -3.60 13.15 10.14
N GLU A 83 -2.39 13.68 10.32
CA GLU A 83 -1.22 13.14 9.64
C GLU A 83 -0.82 11.80 10.23
N LYS A 84 -0.58 10.83 9.37
CA LYS A 84 -0.09 9.51 9.77
C LYS A 84 1.07 9.10 8.88
N THR A 85 2.01 8.38 9.46
CA THR A 85 3.14 7.82 8.74
C THR A 85 2.91 6.33 8.54
N LEU A 86 2.95 5.89 7.29
CA LEU A 86 2.84 4.48 6.94
C LEU A 86 4.19 3.99 6.42
N VAL A 87 4.55 2.75 6.76
CA VAL A 87 5.72 2.07 6.18
C VAL A 87 5.21 1.14 5.10
N VAL A 88 5.53 1.42 3.85
CA VAL A 88 4.93 0.75 2.70
C VAL A 88 6.01 0.24 1.76
N HIS A 89 5.87 -1.02 1.32
CA HIS A 89 6.74 -1.58 0.30
C HIS A 89 6.45 -0.92 -1.06
N PRO A 90 7.48 -0.65 -1.90
CA PRO A 90 7.28 0.04 -3.18
C PRO A 90 6.25 -0.63 -4.11
N VAL A 91 6.07 -1.96 -4.02
CA VAL A 91 5.09 -2.67 -4.85
C VAL A 91 3.65 -2.21 -4.58
N HIS A 92 3.39 -1.65 -3.40
CA HIS A 92 2.05 -1.18 -3.01
C HIS A 92 1.85 0.32 -3.26
N MET A 93 2.75 0.95 -3.98
CA MET A 93 2.69 2.39 -4.27
C MET A 93 2.92 2.66 -5.75
N ARG A 94 2.33 3.74 -6.24
CA ARG A 94 2.59 4.24 -7.58
C ARG A 94 2.91 5.72 -7.50
N LYS A 95 3.86 6.15 -8.32
CA LYS A 95 4.22 7.57 -8.38
C LYS A 95 3.06 8.36 -8.97
N ALA A 96 2.63 9.38 -8.26
CA ALA A 96 1.60 10.29 -8.75
C ALA A 96 2.24 11.31 -9.70
N ARG A 97 1.53 11.63 -10.76
CA ARG A 97 1.96 12.64 -11.71
C ARG A 97 1.44 14.02 -11.33
#